data_99bc7f0337b44613000533ea89706e18
#
_entry.id   99bc7f0337b44613000533ea89706e18
#
_cell.length_a   1.000
_cell.length_b   1.000
_cell.length_c   1.000
_cell.angle_alpha   90.00
_cell.angle_beta   90.00
_cell.angle_gamma   90.00
#
_symmetry.space_group_name_H-M   'P 1'
#
loop_
_entity.id
_entity.type
_entity.pdbx_description
1 polymer ?
#
loop_
_entity_poly.entity_id
_entity_poly.type
_entity_poly.pdbx_seq_one_letter_code
_entity_poly.pdbx_strand_id
1 'polypeptide(L)'
;MKNRPLELGLCLLIAFCGARHLSAEAAPRPLFRDFVGLNGHSCVFKPELYKPVCGVVRDYHPVDWDLKKGETGTLPPWPQARNGVSWEKEYGSWNKAGLRVDACLQIDNMKSDWKDLAHDAHEYAKTFAQNFGPGGKWPYVEWIEIGNEPGLYDDATYRTIFDAMARGIREGNPKVKIATSNVEAGPSDRYWKGADLFKDRAELYDVLHIHRYAIAEQWPVWRRTYPENPKVPYLSSVQKLIDWRNTNAPSKEVWVTEFGWDCSTKKPDPKGDWARWVGNSDEEQARWLVRSFFLFAAMGVEKAFVYDFNDEDKPQLHACSGITRHYEPKASYYAIAWMLRSLADYRFSRIIKQSLEDGYVYEFTPEKPGAPVIWALWHATKDDQPMSLPLEGRQLLRAERMPLTKDETSSPPIKGKESSDSLGINVGERPCLVWLSAK
;
A
#
# COMPACT_ATOMS: atom_id res chain seq x y z
N MET A 1 81.37 -38.48 11.82
CA MET A 1 80.09 -38.92 12.35
C MET A 1 79.25 -37.66 12.58
N LYS A 2 78.28 -37.39 11.71
CA LYS A 2 77.47 -36.18 11.75
C LYS A 2 76.04 -36.56 12.12
N ASN A 3 75.55 -36.07 13.26
CA ASN A 3 74.17 -36.20 13.71
C ASN A 3 73.29 -35.26 12.91
N ARG A 4 72.18 -35.75 12.36
CA ARG A 4 71.07 -34.95 11.83
C ARG A 4 69.91 -35.02 12.82
N PRO A 5 69.25 -33.91 13.15
CA PRO A 5 67.99 -33.92 13.90
C PRO A 5 66.79 -34.19 12.98
N LEU A 6 65.83 -34.99 13.50
CA LEU A 6 64.50 -35.21 12.94
C LEU A 6 63.64 -33.99 13.16
N GLU A 7 63.08 -33.42 12.09
CA GLU A 7 61.99 -32.43 12.16
C GLU A 7 60.65 -33.15 12.21
N LEU A 8 59.91 -32.99 13.29
CA LEU A 8 58.51 -33.39 13.41
C LEU A 8 57.66 -32.31 12.80
N GLY A 9 57.07 -32.58 11.62
CA GLY A 9 56.05 -31.75 10.98
C GLY A 9 54.71 -31.90 11.68
N LEU A 10 54.23 -30.84 12.33
CA LEU A 10 52.92 -30.71 12.97
C LEU A 10 51.91 -30.28 11.91
N CYS A 11 51.12 -31.22 11.35
CA CYS A 11 49.99 -30.91 10.47
C CYS A 11 48.84 -30.34 11.32
N LEU A 12 48.63 -29.03 11.25
CA LEU A 12 47.41 -28.35 11.75
C LEU A 12 46.27 -28.59 10.76
N LEU A 13 45.33 -29.47 11.09
CA LEU A 13 44.04 -29.58 10.41
C LEU A 13 43.18 -28.41 10.84
N ILE A 14 43.07 -27.41 9.98
CA ILE A 14 42.07 -26.33 10.14
C ILE A 14 40.73 -26.88 9.63
N ALA A 15 39.85 -27.25 10.57
CA ALA A 15 38.47 -27.59 10.27
C ALA A 15 37.74 -26.28 9.92
N PHE A 16 37.49 -26.05 8.62
CA PHE A 16 36.57 -25.05 8.17
C PHE A 16 35.13 -25.43 8.56
N CYS A 17 34.66 -24.92 9.71
CA CYS A 17 33.27 -24.93 10.07
C CYS A 17 32.56 -23.92 9.13
N GLY A 18 32.12 -24.39 7.97
CA GLY A 18 31.27 -23.59 7.09
C GLY A 18 29.95 -23.31 7.80
N ALA A 19 29.81 -22.12 8.39
CA ALA A 19 28.53 -21.60 8.83
C ALA A 19 27.65 -21.48 7.57
N ARG A 20 26.78 -22.48 7.36
CA ARG A 20 25.66 -22.32 6.44
C ARG A 20 24.80 -21.18 6.99
N HIS A 21 24.89 -19.99 6.39
CA HIS A 21 23.87 -19.00 6.49
C HIS A 21 22.58 -19.66 5.97
N LEU A 22 21.75 -20.14 6.88
CA LEU A 22 20.36 -20.41 6.60
C LEU A 22 19.77 -19.04 6.22
N SER A 23 19.64 -18.80 4.91
CA SER A 23 18.81 -17.69 4.44
C SER A 23 17.43 -17.95 5.03
N ALA A 24 16.98 -17.09 5.93
CA ALA A 24 15.61 -17.12 6.39
C ALA A 24 14.73 -17.11 5.14
N GLU A 25 13.90 -18.14 4.99
CA GLU A 25 12.96 -18.22 3.88
C GLU A 25 12.11 -16.95 3.90
N ALA A 26 12.14 -16.19 2.82
CA ALA A 26 11.41 -14.93 2.75
C ALA A 26 9.93 -15.20 3.04
N ALA A 27 9.33 -14.41 3.91
CA ALA A 27 7.90 -14.56 4.23
C ALA A 27 7.07 -14.59 2.94
N PRO A 28 6.07 -15.46 2.86
CA PRO A 28 5.26 -15.58 1.65
C PRO A 28 4.55 -14.24 1.35
N ARG A 29 4.48 -13.86 0.07
CA ARG A 29 3.76 -12.66 -0.37
C ARG A 29 2.32 -12.66 0.19
N PRO A 30 1.73 -11.51 0.50
CA PRO A 30 0.37 -11.44 1.02
C PRO A 30 -0.66 -11.94 -0.01
N LEU A 31 -1.78 -12.43 0.48
CA LEU A 31 -2.95 -12.65 -0.36
C LEU A 31 -3.56 -11.29 -0.78
N PHE A 32 -4.14 -11.22 -1.98
CA PHE A 32 -4.69 -9.95 -2.46
C PHE A 32 -5.79 -9.38 -1.55
N ARG A 33 -6.59 -10.21 -0.88
CA ARG A 33 -7.55 -9.76 0.14
C ARG A 33 -6.90 -9.07 1.34
N ASP A 34 -5.63 -9.38 1.64
CA ASP A 34 -4.85 -8.78 2.73
C ASP A 34 -3.95 -7.64 2.26
N PHE A 35 -3.73 -7.55 0.95
CA PHE A 35 -2.85 -6.61 0.29
C PHE A 35 -3.56 -5.32 -0.13
N VAL A 36 -4.81 -5.44 -0.63
CA VAL A 36 -5.57 -4.30 -1.17
C VAL A 36 -6.23 -3.51 -0.07
N GLY A 37 -5.81 -2.27 0.09
CA GLY A 37 -6.33 -1.30 1.04
C GLY A 37 -6.99 -0.09 0.37
N LEU A 38 -7.73 0.68 1.16
CA LEU A 38 -8.43 1.88 0.73
C LEU A 38 -8.41 2.93 1.84
N ASN A 39 -8.07 4.17 1.48
CA ASN A 39 -8.19 5.30 2.39
C ASN A 39 -9.68 5.67 2.54
N GLY A 40 -10.16 5.67 3.77
CA GLY A 40 -11.49 6.11 4.17
C GLY A 40 -11.43 7.48 4.86
N HIS A 41 -12.59 7.96 5.26
CA HIS A 41 -12.72 9.15 6.09
C HIS A 41 -13.62 8.85 7.27
N SER A 42 -13.26 9.35 8.44
CA SER A 42 -13.92 9.08 9.73
C SER A 42 -15.44 9.29 9.79
N CYS A 43 -16.02 10.06 8.90
CA CYS A 43 -17.46 10.35 8.91
C CYS A 43 -18.24 9.59 7.82
N VAL A 44 -17.64 8.59 7.18
CA VAL A 44 -18.27 7.85 6.07
C VAL A 44 -18.75 6.48 6.54
N PHE A 45 -20.03 6.37 6.85
CA PHE A 45 -20.64 5.12 7.30
C PHE A 45 -21.31 4.34 6.15
N LYS A 46 -20.50 3.88 5.19
CA LYS A 46 -20.96 3.06 4.02
C LYS A 46 -20.08 1.82 3.82
N PRO A 47 -19.91 0.97 4.84
CA PRO A 47 -18.99 -0.17 4.78
C PRO A 47 -19.34 -1.18 3.68
N GLU A 48 -20.60 -1.24 3.25
CA GLU A 48 -21.05 -2.10 2.14
C GLU A 48 -20.41 -1.75 0.80
N LEU A 49 -20.04 -0.48 0.59
CA LEU A 49 -19.32 -0.04 -0.61
C LEU A 49 -17.82 -0.31 -0.55
N TYR A 50 -17.25 -0.47 0.65
CA TYR A 50 -15.82 -0.79 0.79
C TYR A 50 -15.51 -2.27 0.53
N LYS A 51 -16.37 -3.17 1.02
CA LYS A 51 -16.14 -4.62 0.98
C LYS A 51 -15.77 -5.19 -0.40
N PRO A 52 -16.39 -4.76 -1.51
CA PRO A 52 -16.00 -5.25 -2.83
C PRO A 52 -14.63 -4.80 -3.31
N VAL A 53 -14.05 -3.75 -2.73
CA VAL A 53 -12.88 -3.04 -3.26
C VAL A 53 -11.67 -3.01 -2.32
N CYS A 54 -11.79 -3.47 -1.07
CA CYS A 54 -10.65 -3.58 -0.15
C CYS A 54 -10.88 -4.65 0.91
N GLY A 55 -9.78 -5.09 1.53
CA GLY A 55 -9.77 -5.92 2.75
C GLY A 55 -9.38 -5.13 3.99
N VAL A 56 -8.70 -3.99 3.80
CA VAL A 56 -8.21 -3.11 4.87
C VAL A 56 -8.62 -1.67 4.58
N VAL A 57 -9.15 -0.99 5.58
CA VAL A 57 -9.45 0.45 5.54
C VAL A 57 -8.40 1.18 6.35
N ARG A 58 -7.76 2.17 5.74
CA ARG A 58 -6.92 3.16 6.42
C ARG A 58 -7.78 4.38 6.75
N ASP A 59 -7.91 4.68 8.03
CA ASP A 59 -8.67 5.83 8.50
C ASP A 59 -7.76 6.96 8.93
N TYR A 60 -8.10 8.18 8.52
CA TYR A 60 -7.47 9.39 9.03
C TYR A 60 -8.09 9.74 10.37
N HIS A 61 -7.41 9.37 11.46
CA HIS A 61 -7.84 9.61 12.83
C HIS A 61 -7.22 10.92 13.37
N PRO A 62 -7.93 12.07 13.27
CA PRO A 62 -7.38 13.33 13.73
C PRO A 62 -7.25 13.38 15.26
N VAL A 63 -6.03 13.52 15.76
CA VAL A 63 -5.76 13.56 17.20
C VAL A 63 -6.35 14.82 17.85
N ASP A 64 -6.47 15.91 17.13
CA ASP A 64 -7.13 17.15 17.59
C ASP A 64 -8.65 17.03 17.73
N TRP A 65 -9.28 15.99 17.19
CA TRP A 65 -10.68 15.68 17.49
C TRP A 65 -10.86 15.05 18.88
N ASP A 66 -9.83 14.38 19.36
CA ASP A 66 -9.81 13.67 20.65
C ASP A 66 -9.22 14.52 21.78
N LEU A 67 -8.17 15.26 21.50
CA LEU A 67 -7.45 16.06 22.47
C LEU A 67 -7.76 17.55 22.30
N LYS A 68 -8.05 18.21 23.43
CA LYS A 68 -8.29 19.65 23.41
C LYS A 68 -6.95 20.39 23.35
N LYS A 69 -6.89 21.38 22.48
CA LYS A 69 -5.75 22.29 22.34
C LYS A 69 -5.32 22.86 23.69
N GLY A 70 -4.02 22.77 24.00
CA GLY A 70 -3.46 23.25 25.27
C GLY A 70 -3.89 22.48 26.53
N GLU A 71 -4.72 21.44 26.38
CA GLU A 71 -5.18 20.56 27.46
C GLU A 71 -4.94 19.08 27.13
N THR A 72 -3.87 18.78 26.40
CA THR A 72 -3.57 17.45 25.85
C THR A 72 -3.34 16.36 26.91
N GLY A 73 -3.01 16.73 28.15
CA GLY A 73 -2.93 15.79 29.27
C GLY A 73 -4.29 15.24 29.75
N THR A 74 -5.42 15.70 29.18
CA THR A 74 -6.74 15.17 29.50
C THR A 74 -7.22 14.24 28.40
N LEU A 75 -7.30 12.94 28.69
CA LEU A 75 -7.70 11.92 27.73
C LEU A 75 -9.17 12.07 27.29
N PRO A 76 -9.51 11.63 26.05
CA PRO A 76 -10.88 11.66 25.56
C PRO A 76 -11.77 10.65 26.31
N PRO A 77 -13.09 10.87 26.33
CA PRO A 77 -14.05 9.94 26.94
C PRO A 77 -14.37 8.78 25.99
N TRP A 78 -13.39 7.91 25.72
CA TRP A 78 -13.55 6.79 24.80
C TRP A 78 -14.92 6.07 24.95
N PRO A 79 -15.60 5.69 23.85
CA PRO A 79 -15.16 5.73 22.44
C PRO A 79 -15.51 7.04 21.72
N GLN A 80 -15.89 8.08 22.44
CA GLN A 80 -16.30 9.36 21.85
C GLN A 80 -15.09 10.27 21.71
N ALA A 81 -14.89 10.83 20.52
CA ALA A 81 -14.04 11.99 20.33
C ALA A 81 -14.68 13.22 21.00
N ARG A 82 -13.89 14.23 21.34
CA ARG A 82 -14.41 15.47 21.94
C ARG A 82 -15.31 16.27 21.00
N ASN A 83 -15.15 16.13 19.69
CA ASN A 83 -16.03 16.73 18.69
C ASN A 83 -17.32 15.93 18.45
N GLY A 84 -17.55 14.83 19.19
CA GLY A 84 -18.77 14.04 19.13
C GLY A 84 -18.74 12.86 18.14
N VAL A 85 -17.65 12.64 17.42
CA VAL A 85 -17.45 11.44 16.59
C VAL A 85 -17.40 10.21 17.51
N SER A 86 -18.08 9.13 17.11
CA SER A 86 -18.06 7.84 17.81
C SER A 86 -17.16 6.86 17.06
N TRP A 87 -15.95 6.63 17.55
CA TRP A 87 -15.03 5.66 16.99
C TRP A 87 -15.56 4.22 17.06
N GLU A 88 -16.40 3.91 18.04
CA GLU A 88 -17.11 2.63 18.10
C GLU A 88 -18.03 2.43 16.89
N LYS A 89 -18.76 3.46 16.46
CA LYS A 89 -19.63 3.38 15.28
C LYS A 89 -18.81 3.31 14.02
N GLU A 90 -17.80 4.15 13.89
CA GLU A 90 -16.93 4.24 12.72
C GLU A 90 -16.22 2.90 12.48
N TYR A 91 -15.31 2.53 13.36
CA TYR A 91 -14.52 1.32 13.24
C TYR A 91 -15.35 0.04 13.37
N GLY A 92 -16.36 0.05 14.26
CA GLY A 92 -17.27 -1.07 14.43
C GLY A 92 -18.14 -1.33 13.21
N SER A 93 -18.51 -0.29 12.43
CA SER A 93 -19.27 -0.47 11.18
C SER A 93 -18.41 -1.17 10.11
N TRP A 94 -17.15 -0.80 9.96
CA TRP A 94 -16.21 -1.44 9.04
C TRP A 94 -15.88 -2.87 9.50
N ASN A 95 -15.56 -3.05 10.76
CA ASN A 95 -15.24 -4.37 11.32
C ASN A 95 -16.42 -5.34 11.18
N LYS A 96 -17.66 -4.89 11.45
CA LYS A 96 -18.88 -5.68 11.24
C LYS A 96 -19.09 -6.09 9.78
N ALA A 97 -18.63 -5.28 8.83
CA ALA A 97 -18.63 -5.62 7.40
C ALA A 97 -17.50 -6.60 7.03
N GLY A 98 -16.62 -6.97 7.96
CA GLY A 98 -15.48 -7.86 7.74
C GLY A 98 -14.23 -7.15 7.22
N LEU A 99 -14.16 -5.82 7.41
CA LEU A 99 -12.98 -5.02 7.07
C LEU A 99 -12.05 -4.89 8.28
N ARG A 100 -10.76 -4.89 8.02
CA ARG A 100 -9.70 -4.64 9.00
C ARG A 100 -9.37 -3.15 9.00
N VAL A 101 -8.99 -2.59 10.14
CA VAL A 101 -8.78 -1.15 10.30
C VAL A 101 -7.32 -0.86 10.62
N ASP A 102 -6.75 0.07 9.85
CA ASP A 102 -5.50 0.76 10.09
C ASP A 102 -5.82 2.21 10.48
N ALA A 103 -5.48 2.59 11.71
CA ALA A 103 -5.76 3.93 12.23
C ALA A 103 -4.52 4.82 12.09
N CYS A 104 -4.56 5.77 11.16
CA CYS A 104 -3.54 6.79 11.01
C CYS A 104 -3.77 7.94 11.99
N LEU A 105 -3.04 7.97 13.11
CA LEU A 105 -3.13 9.03 14.11
C LEU A 105 -2.52 10.33 13.55
N GLN A 106 -3.38 11.19 13.00
CA GLN A 106 -2.95 12.47 12.43
C GLN A 106 -2.62 13.46 13.54
N ILE A 107 -1.34 13.72 13.73
CA ILE A 107 -0.81 14.69 14.68
C ILE A 107 -0.50 16.06 14.05
N ASP A 108 -0.71 16.19 12.73
CA ASP A 108 -0.24 17.32 11.95
C ASP A 108 -0.82 18.66 12.44
N ASN A 109 -2.06 18.64 12.91
CA ASN A 109 -2.74 19.81 13.46
C ASN A 109 -2.35 20.15 14.90
N MET A 110 -1.51 19.32 15.55
CA MET A 110 -1.16 19.43 16.98
C MET A 110 0.17 20.12 17.26
N LYS A 111 0.84 20.68 16.26
CA LYS A 111 2.25 21.13 16.33
C LYS A 111 2.61 21.96 17.56
N SER A 112 1.76 22.86 18.02
CA SER A 112 2.01 23.77 19.15
C SER A 112 1.06 23.54 20.34
N ASP A 113 0.28 22.45 20.32
CA ASP A 113 -0.86 22.31 21.23
C ASP A 113 -0.60 21.32 22.37
N TRP A 114 0.54 20.62 22.35
CA TRP A 114 0.97 19.70 23.40
C TRP A 114 1.34 20.47 24.68
N LYS A 115 0.79 20.08 25.82
CA LYS A 115 1.13 20.63 27.13
C LYS A 115 2.45 20.04 27.64
N ASP A 116 2.54 18.70 27.60
CA ASP A 116 3.76 17.93 27.85
C ASP A 116 3.91 16.91 26.71
N LEU A 117 4.70 17.26 25.71
CA LEU A 117 4.78 16.55 24.44
C LEU A 117 4.99 15.04 24.60
N ALA A 118 6.01 14.64 25.35
CA ALA A 118 6.36 13.22 25.48
C ALA A 118 5.36 12.45 26.35
N HIS A 119 4.93 13.05 27.45
CA HIS A 119 3.97 12.42 28.38
C HIS A 119 2.59 12.27 27.73
N ASP A 120 2.07 13.35 27.16
CA ASP A 120 0.72 13.37 26.59
C ASP A 120 0.59 12.46 25.36
N ALA A 121 1.62 12.44 24.48
CA ALA A 121 1.69 11.55 23.34
C ALA A 121 1.72 10.08 23.76
N HIS A 122 2.51 9.74 24.77
CA HIS A 122 2.58 8.41 25.34
C HIS A 122 1.23 7.94 25.89
N GLU A 123 0.62 8.70 26.80
CA GLU A 123 -0.63 8.32 27.47
C GLU A 123 -1.80 8.24 26.50
N TYR A 124 -1.87 9.17 25.54
CA TYR A 124 -2.87 9.11 24.47
C TYR A 124 -2.77 7.80 23.67
N ALA A 125 -1.60 7.51 23.13
CA ALA A 125 -1.39 6.34 22.29
C ALA A 125 -1.55 5.02 23.06
N LYS A 126 -1.13 5.00 24.34
CA LYS A 126 -1.32 3.87 25.26
C LYS A 126 -2.80 3.57 25.45
N THR A 127 -3.59 4.58 25.83
CA THR A 127 -5.03 4.37 26.07
C THR A 127 -5.80 4.09 24.79
N PHE A 128 -5.42 4.67 23.66
CA PHE A 128 -5.97 4.34 22.35
C PHE A 128 -5.76 2.85 22.02
N ALA A 129 -4.53 2.37 22.11
CA ALA A 129 -4.20 0.96 21.85
C ALA A 129 -4.88 -0.01 22.83
N GLN A 130 -5.01 0.36 24.12
CA GLN A 130 -5.73 -0.44 25.13
C GLN A 130 -7.21 -0.60 24.78
N ASN A 131 -7.85 0.47 24.30
CA ASN A 131 -9.27 0.47 24.03
C ASN A 131 -9.62 -0.14 22.67
N PHE A 132 -8.88 0.21 21.61
CA PHE A 132 -9.24 -0.13 20.23
C PHE A 132 -8.42 -1.29 19.65
N GLY A 133 -7.30 -1.66 20.24
CA GLY A 133 -6.46 -2.77 19.80
C GLY A 133 -7.05 -4.15 20.10
N PRO A 134 -6.46 -5.24 19.56
CA PRO A 134 -6.97 -6.60 19.68
C PRO A 134 -7.14 -7.05 21.15
N GLY A 135 -8.38 -7.41 21.51
CA GLY A 135 -8.76 -7.79 22.88
C GLY A 135 -9.06 -6.60 23.79
N GLY A 136 -9.05 -5.38 23.31
CA GLY A 136 -9.51 -4.18 24.00
C GLY A 136 -11.04 -4.13 24.13
N LYS A 137 -11.55 -3.04 24.66
CA LYS A 137 -13.01 -2.86 24.86
C LYS A 137 -13.75 -2.75 23.50
N TRP A 138 -13.10 -2.15 22.49
CA TRP A 138 -13.59 -2.02 21.12
C TRP A 138 -12.50 -2.54 20.16
N PRO A 139 -12.31 -3.86 19.98
CA PRO A 139 -11.13 -4.47 19.37
C PRO A 139 -11.15 -4.40 17.84
N TYR A 140 -11.19 -3.20 17.29
CA TYR A 140 -11.39 -2.97 15.86
C TYR A 140 -10.12 -2.63 15.09
N VAL A 141 -9.09 -2.09 15.78
CA VAL A 141 -7.87 -1.57 15.16
C VAL A 141 -6.75 -2.60 15.23
N GLU A 142 -6.17 -2.98 14.09
CA GLU A 142 -5.05 -3.91 14.04
C GLU A 142 -3.70 -3.21 13.88
N TRP A 143 -3.69 -2.05 13.22
CA TRP A 143 -2.50 -1.23 12.97
C TRP A 143 -2.75 0.21 13.41
N ILE A 144 -1.68 0.84 13.89
CA ILE A 144 -1.66 2.26 14.23
C ILE A 144 -0.48 2.90 13.52
N GLU A 145 -0.76 3.88 12.67
CA GLU A 145 0.27 4.76 12.08
C GLU A 145 0.49 5.97 12.97
N ILE A 146 1.74 6.35 13.18
CA ILE A 146 2.11 7.50 14.01
C ILE A 146 2.40 8.71 13.11
N GLY A 147 1.36 9.45 12.79
CA GLY A 147 1.37 10.60 11.87
C GLY A 147 1.12 10.23 10.42
N ASN A 148 0.56 11.16 9.67
CA ASN A 148 0.29 11.05 8.24
C ASN A 148 1.47 11.61 7.44
N GLU A 149 1.50 12.94 7.28
CA GLU A 149 2.56 13.70 6.61
C GLU A 149 3.12 14.76 7.56
N PRO A 150 3.88 14.35 8.60
CA PRO A 150 4.23 15.22 9.75
C PRO A 150 5.37 16.20 9.44
N GLY A 151 5.46 16.68 8.21
CA GLY A 151 6.51 17.58 7.76
C GLY A 151 6.51 18.97 8.38
N LEU A 152 5.44 19.34 9.12
CA LEU A 152 5.41 20.57 9.93
C LEU A 152 6.24 20.47 11.20
N TYR A 153 6.55 19.26 11.66
CA TYR A 153 7.47 19.02 12.77
C TYR A 153 8.91 18.93 12.23
N ASP A 154 9.86 19.53 12.94
CA ASP A 154 11.27 19.17 12.74
C ASP A 154 11.54 17.73 13.16
N ASP A 155 12.66 17.17 12.72
CA ASP A 155 12.96 15.76 12.93
C ASP A 155 13.11 15.39 14.40
N ALA A 156 13.66 16.28 15.24
CA ALA A 156 13.85 16.03 16.67
C ALA A 156 12.50 15.99 17.40
N THR A 157 11.62 16.94 17.12
CA THR A 157 10.27 17.00 17.70
C THR A 157 9.44 15.80 17.26
N TYR A 158 9.41 15.48 15.96
CA TYR A 158 8.69 14.31 15.47
C TYR A 158 9.21 13.01 16.09
N ARG A 159 10.54 12.86 16.20
CA ARG A 159 11.17 11.72 16.83
C ARG A 159 10.74 11.54 18.30
N THR A 160 10.62 12.63 19.05
CA THR A 160 10.10 12.61 20.43
C THR A 160 8.67 12.09 20.49
N ILE A 161 7.79 12.56 19.58
CA ILE A 161 6.39 12.11 19.48
C ILE A 161 6.35 10.62 19.11
N PHE A 162 7.10 10.23 18.08
CA PHE A 162 7.12 8.85 17.58
C PHE A 162 7.57 7.88 18.69
N ASP A 163 8.69 8.16 19.35
CA ASP A 163 9.24 7.32 20.42
C ASP A 163 8.23 7.19 21.60
N ALA A 164 7.58 8.30 21.97
CA ALA A 164 6.60 8.32 23.05
C ALA A 164 5.34 7.51 22.69
N MET A 165 4.74 7.78 21.53
CA MET A 165 3.54 7.07 21.07
C MET A 165 3.81 5.58 20.86
N ALA A 166 4.93 5.22 20.21
CA ALA A 166 5.26 3.83 19.96
C ALA A 166 5.44 3.03 21.25
N ARG A 167 6.12 3.60 22.26
CA ARG A 167 6.23 2.99 23.61
C ARG A 167 4.88 2.88 24.29
N GLY A 168 4.06 3.93 24.21
CA GLY A 168 2.69 3.92 24.73
C GLY A 168 1.84 2.81 24.12
N ILE A 169 1.86 2.66 22.77
CA ILE A 169 1.15 1.57 22.08
C ILE A 169 1.63 0.20 22.55
N ARG A 170 2.95 -0.02 22.63
CA ARG A 170 3.52 -1.31 23.10
C ARG A 170 3.13 -1.63 24.54
N GLU A 171 3.11 -0.63 25.42
CA GLU A 171 2.66 -0.78 26.80
C GLU A 171 1.15 -1.03 26.88
N GLY A 172 0.37 -0.28 26.10
CA GLY A 172 -1.08 -0.38 26.08
C GLY A 172 -1.60 -1.68 25.47
N ASN A 173 -1.02 -2.09 24.34
CA ASN A 173 -1.41 -3.32 23.64
C ASN A 173 -0.29 -3.82 22.70
N PRO A 174 0.52 -4.80 23.14
CA PRO A 174 1.65 -5.30 22.35
C PRO A 174 1.23 -6.09 21.09
N LYS A 175 -0.06 -6.37 20.89
CA LYS A 175 -0.56 -7.06 19.70
C LYS A 175 -0.84 -6.11 18.54
N VAL A 176 -0.96 -4.81 18.80
CA VAL A 176 -1.11 -3.78 17.77
C VAL A 176 0.20 -3.66 17.00
N LYS A 177 0.13 -3.68 15.69
CA LYS A 177 1.27 -3.37 14.83
C LYS A 177 1.39 -1.86 14.65
N ILE A 178 2.63 -1.36 14.64
CA ILE A 178 2.94 0.06 14.56
C ILE A 178 3.55 0.37 13.19
N ALA A 179 2.97 1.33 12.49
CA ALA A 179 3.55 1.91 11.30
C ALA A 179 4.15 3.30 11.59
N THR A 180 5.17 3.66 10.82
CA THR A 180 5.77 5.00 10.85
C THR A 180 4.78 6.05 10.31
N SER A 181 5.19 7.29 10.12
CA SER A 181 4.54 8.23 9.18
C SER A 181 4.98 7.96 7.75
N ASN A 182 4.51 8.77 6.79
CA ASN A 182 5.05 8.80 5.44
C ASN A 182 6.58 8.99 5.45
N VAL A 183 7.32 8.05 4.85
CA VAL A 183 8.79 7.94 4.89
C VAL A 183 9.37 7.81 3.49
N GLU A 184 10.51 8.45 3.27
CA GLU A 184 11.32 8.32 2.06
C GLU A 184 12.74 7.88 2.39
N ALA A 185 13.37 7.14 1.47
CA ALA A 185 14.77 6.74 1.57
C ALA A 185 15.73 7.91 1.27
N GLY A 186 15.50 9.07 1.86
CA GLY A 186 16.26 10.31 1.69
C GLY A 186 16.07 11.23 2.87
N PRO A 187 16.50 12.49 2.79
CA PRO A 187 16.25 13.47 3.84
C PRO A 187 14.77 13.79 4.01
N SER A 188 14.40 14.24 5.20
CA SER A 188 13.04 14.73 5.47
C SER A 188 12.66 15.91 4.59
N ASP A 189 11.38 16.02 4.27
CA ASP A 189 10.76 17.10 3.50
C ASP A 189 9.46 17.54 4.18
N ARG A 190 8.74 18.45 3.55
CA ARG A 190 7.44 18.94 4.01
C ARG A 190 6.37 17.84 4.17
N TYR A 191 6.45 16.77 3.38
CA TYR A 191 5.41 15.73 3.32
C TYR A 191 5.84 14.39 3.88
N TRP A 192 7.14 14.20 4.16
CA TRP A 192 7.67 12.91 4.66
C TRP A 192 8.84 13.09 5.61
N LYS A 193 9.13 12.06 6.35
CA LYS A 193 10.33 11.92 7.16
C LYS A 193 11.36 11.05 6.45
N GLY A 194 12.64 11.34 6.67
CA GLY A 194 13.73 10.52 6.16
C GLY A 194 13.78 9.16 6.87
N ALA A 195 13.98 8.08 6.12
CA ALA A 195 14.02 6.74 6.68
C ALA A 195 15.12 6.56 7.74
N ASP A 196 16.21 7.32 7.65
CA ASP A 196 17.32 7.27 8.61
C ASP A 196 16.92 7.68 10.05
N LEU A 197 15.80 8.41 10.22
CA LEU A 197 15.24 8.69 11.54
C LEU A 197 14.81 7.43 12.29
N PHE A 198 14.55 6.35 11.60
CA PHE A 198 14.01 5.10 12.13
C PHE A 198 15.05 3.97 12.20
N LYS A 199 16.28 4.22 11.74
CA LYS A 199 17.34 3.21 11.64
C LYS A 199 17.70 2.56 12.97
N ASP A 200 17.75 3.34 14.04
CA ASP A 200 18.09 2.92 15.41
C ASP A 200 16.84 2.67 16.28
N ARG A 201 15.66 2.43 15.66
CA ARG A 201 14.34 2.27 16.29
C ARG A 201 13.55 1.08 15.76
N ALA A 202 14.23 0.13 15.14
CA ALA A 202 13.54 -1.00 14.53
C ALA A 202 12.67 -1.82 15.53
N GLU A 203 12.93 -1.75 16.82
CA GLU A 203 12.12 -2.38 17.86
C GLU A 203 10.80 -1.65 18.13
N LEU A 204 10.68 -0.38 17.75
CA LEU A 204 9.49 0.44 18.03
C LEU A 204 8.41 0.34 16.96
N TYR A 205 8.73 -0.11 15.75
CA TYR A 205 7.77 -0.20 14.65
C TYR A 205 7.79 -1.56 13.95
N ASP A 206 6.76 -1.84 13.17
CA ASP A 206 6.61 -3.06 12.37
C ASP A 206 6.61 -2.75 10.87
N VAL A 207 6.18 -1.55 10.48
CA VAL A 207 5.93 -1.12 9.10
C VAL A 207 6.56 0.23 8.82
N LEU A 208 7.24 0.33 7.68
CA LEU A 208 7.58 1.59 7.02
C LEU A 208 6.53 1.86 5.95
N HIS A 209 5.99 3.06 5.86
CA HIS A 209 5.06 3.35 4.78
C HIS A 209 5.43 4.59 3.97
N ILE A 210 4.97 4.62 2.74
CA ILE A 210 5.27 5.68 1.78
C ILE A 210 4.00 6.12 1.05
N HIS A 211 3.86 7.43 0.82
CA HIS A 211 2.87 8.01 -0.10
C HIS A 211 3.53 8.27 -1.44
N ARG A 212 2.93 7.81 -2.52
CA ARG A 212 3.47 8.08 -3.87
C ARG A 212 2.41 8.33 -4.92
N TYR A 213 2.67 9.38 -5.70
CA TYR A 213 1.85 9.79 -6.82
C TYR A 213 2.73 9.95 -8.07
N ALA A 214 2.24 9.47 -9.21
CA ALA A 214 2.96 9.50 -10.49
C ALA A 214 2.85 10.89 -11.16
N ILE A 215 3.48 11.91 -10.57
CA ILE A 215 3.40 13.31 -11.01
C ILE A 215 4.40 13.57 -12.14
N ALA A 216 3.90 13.88 -13.33
CA ALA A 216 4.71 14.24 -14.50
C ALA A 216 4.99 15.74 -14.60
N GLU A 217 4.07 16.58 -14.17
CA GLU A 217 4.21 18.03 -14.13
C GLU A 217 3.80 18.56 -12.75
N GLN A 218 4.64 19.42 -12.20
CA GLN A 218 4.44 20.06 -10.88
C GLN A 218 3.50 21.26 -10.98
N TRP A 219 3.41 22.04 -9.88
CA TRP A 219 2.70 23.32 -9.85
C TRP A 219 3.08 24.20 -11.06
N PRO A 220 2.08 24.82 -11.70
CA PRO A 220 0.65 24.86 -11.37
C PRO A 220 -0.20 23.82 -12.12
N VAL A 221 0.39 22.91 -12.89
CA VAL A 221 -0.33 21.96 -13.76
C VAL A 221 -0.76 20.71 -13.00
N TRP A 222 0.11 20.18 -12.14
CA TRP A 222 -0.12 18.98 -11.35
C TRP A 222 -0.62 17.76 -12.16
N ARG A 223 -0.11 17.58 -13.38
CA ARG A 223 -0.50 16.43 -14.21
C ARG A 223 0.11 15.14 -13.69
N ARG A 224 -0.71 14.12 -13.53
CA ARG A 224 -0.28 12.74 -13.26
C ARG A 224 -0.15 11.93 -14.55
N THR A 225 0.60 10.85 -14.52
CA THR A 225 0.90 9.97 -15.65
C THR A 225 0.71 8.51 -15.28
N TYR A 226 0.89 7.60 -16.25
CA TYR A 226 0.78 6.16 -16.03
C TYR A 226 1.88 5.64 -15.07
N PRO A 227 1.59 4.56 -14.29
CA PRO A 227 2.48 4.12 -13.20
C PRO A 227 3.85 3.63 -13.65
N GLU A 228 3.98 3.05 -14.83
CA GLU A 228 5.24 2.51 -15.37
C GLU A 228 6.16 3.58 -16.00
N ASN A 229 5.76 4.86 -15.99
CA ASN A 229 6.55 5.93 -16.59
C ASN A 229 7.91 6.07 -15.87
N PRO A 230 9.05 5.73 -16.53
CA PRO A 230 10.36 5.76 -15.89
C PRO A 230 10.89 7.18 -15.66
N LYS A 231 10.23 8.20 -16.23
CA LYS A 231 10.63 9.60 -16.10
C LYS A 231 10.14 10.24 -14.79
N VAL A 232 9.28 9.55 -14.04
CA VAL A 232 8.77 10.04 -12.76
C VAL A 232 9.20 9.12 -11.61
N PRO A 233 9.49 9.66 -10.41
CA PRO A 233 10.00 8.86 -9.29
C PRO A 233 8.86 8.12 -8.55
N TYR A 234 7.92 7.52 -9.28
CA TYR A 234 6.81 6.79 -8.68
C TYR A 234 7.25 5.44 -8.14
N LEU A 235 7.60 4.50 -9.01
CA LEU A 235 8.06 3.18 -8.60
C LEU A 235 9.47 3.21 -8.02
N SER A 236 10.35 4.08 -8.55
CA SER A 236 11.74 4.14 -8.10
C SER A 236 11.87 4.62 -6.65
N SER A 237 10.99 5.49 -6.14
CA SER A 237 11.02 5.88 -4.73
C SER A 237 10.57 4.74 -3.82
N VAL A 238 9.54 3.99 -4.22
CA VAL A 238 9.13 2.78 -3.48
C VAL A 238 10.26 1.76 -3.44
N GLN A 239 10.95 1.54 -4.57
CA GLN A 239 12.10 0.63 -4.64
C GLN A 239 13.25 1.08 -3.71
N LYS A 240 13.57 2.37 -3.69
CA LYS A 240 14.59 2.91 -2.78
C LYS A 240 14.25 2.66 -1.31
N LEU A 241 12.97 2.80 -0.91
CA LEU A 241 12.57 2.51 0.47
C LEU A 241 12.66 1.00 0.77
N ILE A 242 12.30 0.13 -0.17
CA ILE A 242 12.48 -1.31 -0.05
C ILE A 242 13.96 -1.66 0.11
N ASP A 243 14.84 -1.07 -0.69
CA ASP A 243 16.29 -1.30 -0.62
C ASP A 243 16.87 -0.81 0.71
N TRP A 244 16.42 0.36 1.19
CA TRP A 244 16.78 0.88 2.50
C TRP A 244 16.33 -0.08 3.62
N ARG A 245 15.06 -0.56 3.58
CA ARG A 245 14.51 -1.52 4.52
C ARG A 245 15.33 -2.82 4.53
N ASN A 246 15.62 -3.37 3.36
CA ASN A 246 16.40 -4.61 3.23
C ASN A 246 17.78 -4.51 3.88
N THR A 247 18.38 -3.31 3.85
CA THR A 247 19.71 -3.04 4.44
C THR A 247 19.64 -2.76 5.94
N ASN A 248 18.66 -1.99 6.40
CA ASN A 248 18.67 -1.41 7.74
C ASN A 248 17.63 -2.03 8.70
N ALA A 249 16.54 -2.61 8.17
CA ALA A 249 15.45 -3.17 8.95
C ALA A 249 14.76 -4.34 8.20
N PRO A 250 15.47 -5.43 7.87
CA PRO A 250 15.01 -6.47 6.92
C PRO A 250 13.77 -7.24 7.36
N SER A 251 13.42 -7.21 8.65
CA SER A 251 12.21 -7.85 9.19
C SER A 251 10.95 -6.99 9.10
N LYS A 252 11.05 -5.74 8.61
CA LYS A 252 9.93 -4.81 8.58
C LYS A 252 9.18 -4.87 7.25
N GLU A 253 7.88 -4.62 7.32
CA GLU A 253 7.04 -4.48 6.13
C GLU A 253 7.25 -3.11 5.47
N VAL A 254 7.01 -3.00 4.16
CA VAL A 254 6.91 -1.73 3.43
C VAL A 254 5.52 -1.63 2.80
N TRP A 255 4.78 -0.58 3.14
CA TRP A 255 3.47 -0.32 2.59
C TRP A 255 3.46 0.94 1.73
N VAL A 256 2.59 0.97 0.71
CA VAL A 256 2.23 2.19 0.00
C VAL A 256 0.85 2.60 0.51
N THR A 257 0.82 3.54 1.44
CA THR A 257 -0.43 3.91 2.14
C THR A 257 -1.22 5.00 1.45
N GLU A 258 -0.64 5.65 0.43
CA GLU A 258 -1.38 6.50 -0.49
C GLU A 258 -0.82 6.42 -1.91
N PHE A 259 -1.70 6.15 -2.86
CA PHE A 259 -1.48 6.35 -4.30
C PHE A 259 -2.83 6.56 -4.99
N GLY A 260 -2.85 7.30 -6.09
CA GLY A 260 -4.12 7.59 -6.77
C GLY A 260 -3.96 8.55 -7.94
N TRP A 261 -5.06 8.80 -8.63
CA TRP A 261 -5.17 9.73 -9.75
C TRP A 261 -6.43 10.57 -9.63
N ASP A 262 -6.28 11.87 -9.85
CA ASP A 262 -7.39 12.82 -9.82
C ASP A 262 -8.14 12.82 -11.14
N CYS A 263 -9.45 12.66 -11.09
CA CYS A 263 -10.31 12.71 -12.26
C CYS A 263 -11.65 13.39 -11.93
N SER A 264 -11.90 14.53 -12.57
CA SER A 264 -13.13 15.29 -12.42
C SER A 264 -13.88 15.39 -13.74
N THR A 265 -15.20 15.38 -13.68
CA THR A 265 -16.06 15.69 -14.83
C THR A 265 -16.13 17.18 -15.12
N LYS A 266 -15.67 18.00 -14.18
CA LYS A 266 -15.71 19.48 -14.24
C LYS A 266 -14.39 20.05 -14.70
N LYS A 267 -14.43 21.22 -15.32
CA LYS A 267 -13.23 22.03 -15.59
C LYS A 267 -12.91 22.90 -14.37
N PRO A 268 -11.62 23.16 -14.11
CA PRO A 268 -11.25 24.11 -13.06
C PRO A 268 -11.74 25.53 -13.36
N ASP A 269 -11.98 26.31 -12.32
CA ASP A 269 -12.25 27.72 -12.44
C ASP A 269 -11.07 28.42 -13.12
N PRO A 270 -11.25 29.07 -14.29
CA PRO A 270 -10.16 29.73 -15.01
C PRO A 270 -9.52 30.91 -14.26
N LYS A 271 -10.15 31.40 -13.19
CA LYS A 271 -9.65 32.46 -12.32
C LYS A 271 -9.17 31.98 -10.96
N GLY A 272 -9.33 30.67 -10.68
CA GLY A 272 -8.94 30.06 -9.40
C GLY A 272 -7.47 29.63 -9.40
N ASP A 273 -6.99 29.25 -8.23
CA ASP A 273 -5.62 28.77 -8.01
C ASP A 273 -5.29 27.51 -8.82
N TRP A 274 -6.31 26.74 -9.17
CA TRP A 274 -6.21 25.48 -9.92
C TRP A 274 -6.49 25.63 -11.42
N ALA A 275 -6.57 26.86 -11.96
CA ALA A 275 -6.93 27.13 -13.35
C ALA A 275 -6.12 26.36 -14.39
N ARG A 276 -4.89 25.94 -14.07
CA ARG A 276 -3.99 25.18 -14.93
C ARG A 276 -3.90 23.69 -14.60
N TRP A 277 -4.63 23.25 -13.58
CA TRP A 277 -4.65 21.84 -13.18
C TRP A 277 -5.17 20.96 -14.34
N VAL A 278 -4.54 19.78 -14.51
CA VAL A 278 -4.90 18.79 -15.54
C VAL A 278 -5.18 17.46 -14.86
N GLY A 279 -6.45 17.08 -14.82
CA GLY A 279 -6.90 15.78 -14.33
C GLY A 279 -6.78 14.68 -15.37
N ASN A 280 -7.04 13.47 -14.93
CA ASN A 280 -7.11 12.27 -15.74
C ASN A 280 -8.57 11.89 -16.03
N SER A 281 -8.80 10.97 -16.97
CA SER A 281 -10.10 10.37 -17.17
C SER A 281 -10.40 9.27 -16.13
N ASP A 282 -11.68 8.94 -15.90
CA ASP A 282 -12.11 7.85 -15.03
C ASP A 282 -11.55 6.48 -15.53
N GLU A 283 -11.37 6.31 -16.85
CA GLU A 283 -10.77 5.11 -17.44
C GLU A 283 -9.26 5.02 -17.19
N GLU A 284 -8.53 6.14 -17.31
CA GLU A 284 -7.10 6.18 -16.95
C GLU A 284 -6.90 5.86 -15.48
N GLN A 285 -7.72 6.46 -14.58
CA GLN A 285 -7.70 6.14 -13.16
C GLN A 285 -7.90 4.63 -12.93
N ALA A 286 -8.91 4.03 -13.57
CA ALA A 286 -9.21 2.61 -13.42
C ALA A 286 -8.04 1.72 -13.84
N ARG A 287 -7.47 1.95 -15.03
CA ARG A 287 -6.34 1.18 -15.56
C ARG A 287 -5.10 1.32 -14.68
N TRP A 288 -4.78 2.53 -14.29
CA TRP A 288 -3.54 2.82 -13.57
C TRP A 288 -3.57 2.37 -12.11
N LEU A 289 -4.74 2.41 -11.44
CA LEU A 289 -4.90 1.84 -10.10
C LEU A 289 -4.68 0.33 -10.09
N VAL A 290 -5.32 -0.42 -11.00
CA VAL A 290 -5.18 -1.87 -11.08
C VAL A 290 -3.74 -2.26 -11.41
N ARG A 291 -3.11 -1.58 -12.39
CA ARG A 291 -1.71 -1.81 -12.77
C ARG A 291 -0.76 -1.51 -11.61
N SER A 292 -1.01 -0.46 -10.82
CA SER A 292 -0.21 -0.14 -9.64
C SER A 292 -0.26 -1.24 -8.58
N PHE A 293 -1.42 -1.84 -8.32
CA PHE A 293 -1.50 -2.98 -7.42
C PHE A 293 -0.63 -4.16 -7.89
N PHE A 294 -0.64 -4.48 -9.19
CA PHE A 294 0.21 -5.55 -9.73
C PHE A 294 1.70 -5.21 -9.61
N LEU A 295 2.09 -3.98 -9.92
CA LEU A 295 3.47 -3.51 -9.82
C LEU A 295 3.97 -3.54 -8.37
N PHE A 296 3.21 -3.03 -7.40
CA PHE A 296 3.57 -3.05 -5.98
C PHE A 296 3.66 -4.48 -5.43
N ALA A 297 2.74 -5.37 -5.81
CA ALA A 297 2.82 -6.78 -5.43
C ALA A 297 4.10 -7.44 -5.93
N ALA A 298 4.51 -7.14 -7.19
CA ALA A 298 5.75 -7.66 -7.77
C ALA A 298 7.00 -7.09 -7.08
N MET A 299 6.98 -5.82 -6.67
CA MET A 299 8.09 -5.17 -5.95
C MET A 299 8.26 -5.70 -4.53
N GLY A 300 7.24 -6.32 -3.94
CA GLY A 300 7.28 -6.84 -2.58
C GLY A 300 6.79 -5.89 -1.51
N VAL A 301 5.93 -4.99 -1.90
CA VAL A 301 5.09 -4.23 -0.98
C VAL A 301 4.09 -5.18 -0.33
N GLU A 302 3.90 -5.07 0.96
CA GLU A 302 3.01 -5.95 1.73
C GLU A 302 1.57 -5.44 1.78
N LYS A 303 1.31 -4.12 1.65
CA LYS A 303 -0.03 -3.53 1.47
C LYS A 303 0.04 -2.27 0.61
N ALA A 304 -1.02 -2.02 -0.15
CA ALA A 304 -1.17 -0.80 -0.95
C ALA A 304 -2.59 -0.23 -0.81
N PHE A 305 -2.70 1.08 -0.55
CA PHE A 305 -3.96 1.75 -0.23
C PHE A 305 -4.25 2.85 -1.25
N VAL A 306 -5.37 2.72 -1.95
CA VAL A 306 -5.83 3.77 -2.87
C VAL A 306 -6.24 5.03 -2.11
N TYR A 307 -5.80 6.17 -2.54
CA TYR A 307 -6.33 7.48 -2.16
C TYR A 307 -7.26 7.95 -3.27
N ASP A 308 -8.59 8.01 -3.06
CA ASP A 308 -9.28 7.63 -1.85
C ASP A 308 -10.65 6.96 -2.19
N PHE A 309 -11.55 6.87 -1.21
CA PHE A 309 -12.84 6.21 -1.39
C PHE A 309 -13.83 7.04 -2.19
N ASN A 310 -14.12 8.27 -1.74
CA ASN A 310 -15.18 9.10 -2.30
C ASN A 310 -14.74 10.55 -2.50
N ASP A 311 -15.13 11.14 -3.61
CA ASP A 311 -14.88 12.55 -3.88
C ASP A 311 -16.17 13.34 -4.20
N GLU A 312 -16.05 14.67 -4.14
CA GLU A 312 -17.10 15.64 -4.41
C GLU A 312 -16.95 16.26 -5.81
N ASP A 313 -16.18 15.63 -6.70
CA ASP A 313 -15.94 16.08 -8.08
C ASP A 313 -15.37 17.52 -8.17
N LYS A 314 -14.43 17.86 -7.29
CA LYS A 314 -13.74 19.14 -7.32
C LYS A 314 -12.51 19.06 -8.22
N PRO A 315 -12.40 19.89 -9.30
CA PRO A 315 -11.32 19.80 -10.28
C PRO A 315 -10.02 20.44 -9.75
N GLN A 316 -9.38 19.74 -8.81
CA GLN A 316 -8.11 20.13 -8.19
C GLN A 316 -7.38 18.91 -7.64
N LEU A 317 -6.08 19.08 -7.35
CA LEU A 317 -5.24 18.04 -6.78
C LEU A 317 -5.83 17.47 -5.48
N HIS A 318 -5.84 16.15 -5.36
CA HIS A 318 -6.33 15.37 -4.20
C HIS A 318 -7.81 15.56 -3.82
N ALA A 319 -8.63 16.22 -4.66
CA ALA A 319 -10.03 16.46 -4.33
C ALA A 319 -11.03 15.76 -5.29
N CYS A 320 -10.50 14.96 -6.22
CA CYS A 320 -11.29 14.15 -7.14
C CYS A 320 -10.61 12.79 -7.43
N SER A 321 -9.90 12.27 -6.44
CA SER A 321 -9.20 10.98 -6.52
C SER A 321 -10.07 9.79 -6.16
N GLY A 322 -11.27 9.99 -5.61
CA GLY A 322 -12.17 8.94 -5.16
C GLY A 322 -12.43 7.86 -6.22
N ILE A 323 -12.58 6.62 -5.79
CA ILE A 323 -13.07 5.54 -6.65
C ILE A 323 -14.60 5.55 -6.76
N THR A 324 -15.26 6.33 -5.90
CA THR A 324 -16.65 6.75 -6.05
C THR A 324 -16.71 8.27 -6.16
N ARG A 325 -17.76 8.80 -6.79
CA ARG A 325 -18.08 10.23 -6.91
C ARG A 325 -19.46 10.44 -6.34
N HIS A 326 -19.59 11.24 -5.29
CA HIS A 326 -20.84 11.39 -4.52
C HIS A 326 -21.44 10.02 -4.11
N TYR A 327 -20.59 9.06 -3.74
CA TYR A 327 -20.89 7.66 -3.41
C TYR A 327 -21.40 6.81 -4.59
N GLU A 328 -21.37 7.31 -5.80
CA GLU A 328 -21.65 6.52 -7.00
C GLU A 328 -20.36 5.92 -7.55
N PRO A 329 -20.31 4.59 -7.78
CA PRO A 329 -19.13 3.91 -8.29
C PRO A 329 -18.63 4.45 -9.62
N LYS A 330 -17.33 4.77 -9.72
CA LYS A 330 -16.63 5.12 -10.96
C LYS A 330 -16.08 3.85 -11.65
N ALA A 331 -15.50 4.01 -12.84
CA ALA A 331 -14.86 2.91 -13.57
C ALA A 331 -13.79 2.19 -12.69
N SER A 332 -13.05 2.94 -11.91
CA SER A 332 -12.03 2.42 -10.99
C SER A 332 -12.60 1.51 -9.90
N TYR A 333 -13.79 1.79 -9.40
CA TYR A 333 -14.48 0.93 -8.44
C TYR A 333 -14.74 -0.47 -9.03
N TYR A 334 -15.32 -0.53 -10.22
CA TYR A 334 -15.62 -1.81 -10.87
C TYR A 334 -14.36 -2.58 -11.25
N ALA A 335 -13.33 -1.88 -11.67
CA ALA A 335 -12.03 -2.45 -12.00
C ALA A 335 -11.35 -3.10 -10.77
N ILE A 336 -11.32 -2.40 -9.62
CA ILE A 336 -10.74 -2.92 -8.38
C ILE A 336 -11.59 -4.07 -7.83
N ALA A 337 -12.93 -3.95 -7.87
CA ALA A 337 -13.83 -5.02 -7.42
C ALA A 337 -13.65 -6.30 -8.25
N TRP A 338 -13.46 -6.18 -9.57
CA TRP A 338 -13.15 -7.31 -10.45
C TRP A 338 -11.79 -7.94 -10.12
N MET A 339 -10.75 -7.11 -9.94
CA MET A 339 -9.42 -7.57 -9.56
C MET A 339 -9.46 -8.33 -8.23
N LEU A 340 -10.08 -7.74 -7.21
CA LEU A 340 -10.13 -8.36 -5.88
C LEU A 340 -10.97 -9.65 -5.89
N ARG A 341 -12.13 -9.66 -6.56
CA ARG A 341 -12.93 -10.89 -6.71
C ARG A 341 -12.16 -12.02 -7.40
N SER A 342 -11.28 -11.67 -8.35
CA SER A 342 -10.50 -12.67 -9.10
C SER A 342 -9.26 -13.15 -8.35
N LEU A 343 -8.62 -12.28 -7.57
CA LEU A 343 -7.32 -12.52 -6.97
C LEU A 343 -7.31 -12.57 -5.43
N ALA A 344 -8.47 -12.46 -4.75
CA ALA A 344 -8.52 -12.40 -3.28
C ALA A 344 -7.69 -13.51 -2.61
N ASP A 345 -7.79 -14.72 -3.10
CA ASP A 345 -7.12 -15.93 -2.57
C ASP A 345 -5.82 -16.26 -3.33
N TYR A 346 -5.22 -15.29 -3.99
CA TYR A 346 -3.99 -15.45 -4.76
C TYR A 346 -2.87 -14.58 -4.19
N ARG A 347 -1.63 -15.03 -4.43
CA ARG A 347 -0.39 -14.31 -4.13
C ARG A 347 0.37 -14.04 -5.41
N PHE A 348 1.06 -12.89 -5.50
CA PHE A 348 2.06 -12.70 -6.55
C PHE A 348 3.12 -13.81 -6.48
N SER A 349 3.43 -14.41 -7.62
CA SER A 349 4.40 -15.50 -7.73
C SER A 349 5.67 -15.06 -8.45
N ARG A 350 5.55 -14.65 -9.70
CA ARG A 350 6.71 -14.27 -10.53
C ARG A 350 6.37 -13.29 -11.64
N ILE A 351 7.38 -12.61 -12.12
CA ILE A 351 7.36 -11.85 -13.36
C ILE A 351 7.69 -12.81 -14.51
N ILE A 352 6.80 -12.92 -15.49
CA ILE A 352 7.03 -13.66 -16.74
C ILE A 352 7.60 -12.71 -17.78
N LYS A 353 7.04 -11.50 -17.89
CA LYS A 353 7.49 -10.43 -18.76
C LYS A 353 7.32 -9.07 -18.09
N GLN A 354 8.28 -8.16 -18.26
CA GLN A 354 8.20 -6.79 -17.80
C GLN A 354 8.98 -5.88 -18.73
N SER A 355 8.29 -5.22 -19.64
CA SER A 355 8.88 -4.32 -20.62
C SER A 355 7.89 -3.24 -21.02
N LEU A 356 8.33 -1.99 -21.09
CA LEU A 356 7.51 -0.90 -21.62
C LEU A 356 7.15 -1.12 -23.09
N GLU A 357 8.03 -1.77 -23.85
CA GLU A 357 7.84 -2.01 -25.27
C GLU A 357 6.99 -3.25 -25.55
N ASP A 358 7.27 -4.36 -24.83
CA ASP A 358 6.68 -5.69 -25.11
C ASP A 358 5.53 -6.06 -24.17
N GLY A 359 5.22 -5.19 -23.18
CA GLY A 359 4.16 -5.38 -22.22
C GLY A 359 4.58 -6.14 -20.95
N TYR A 360 3.61 -6.40 -20.11
CA TYR A 360 3.73 -6.96 -18.77
C TYR A 360 2.94 -8.23 -18.64
N VAL A 361 3.51 -9.24 -18.01
CA VAL A 361 2.86 -10.51 -17.69
C VAL A 361 3.32 -10.95 -16.31
N TYR A 362 2.41 -10.98 -15.34
CA TYR A 362 2.68 -11.38 -13.97
C TYR A 362 1.83 -12.59 -13.59
N GLU A 363 2.46 -13.57 -12.94
CA GLU A 363 1.80 -14.78 -12.46
C GLU A 363 1.39 -14.66 -11.00
N PHE A 364 0.15 -15.10 -10.74
CA PHE A 364 -0.41 -15.21 -9.39
C PHE A 364 -0.79 -16.66 -9.13
N THR A 365 -0.37 -17.19 -7.97
CA THR A 365 -0.65 -18.56 -7.54
C THR A 365 -1.72 -18.58 -6.47
N PRO A 366 -2.63 -19.57 -6.52
CA PRO A 366 -3.70 -19.68 -5.54
C PRO A 366 -3.18 -20.12 -4.17
N GLU A 367 -3.88 -19.71 -3.10
CA GLU A 367 -3.66 -20.27 -1.75
C GLU A 367 -4.02 -21.75 -1.70
N LYS A 368 -5.09 -22.15 -2.39
CA LYS A 368 -5.54 -23.53 -2.48
C LYS A 368 -4.75 -24.31 -3.54
N PRO A 369 -3.99 -25.35 -3.18
CA PRO A 369 -3.29 -26.18 -4.15
C PRO A 369 -4.23 -26.79 -5.19
N GLY A 370 -3.75 -26.88 -6.44
CA GLY A 370 -4.51 -27.45 -7.57
C GLY A 370 -5.56 -26.51 -8.20
N ALA A 371 -5.80 -25.34 -7.65
CA ALA A 371 -6.61 -24.33 -8.32
C ALA A 371 -5.81 -23.71 -9.50
N PRO A 372 -6.52 -23.12 -10.50
CA PRO A 372 -5.87 -22.46 -11.64
C PRO A 372 -4.87 -21.40 -11.21
N VAL A 373 -3.77 -21.21 -11.94
CA VAL A 373 -2.94 -20.00 -11.83
C VAL A 373 -3.54 -18.89 -12.68
N ILE A 374 -3.24 -17.63 -12.32
CA ILE A 374 -3.74 -16.48 -13.05
C ILE A 374 -2.56 -15.67 -13.57
N TRP A 375 -2.59 -15.31 -14.84
CA TRP A 375 -1.70 -14.31 -15.41
C TRP A 375 -2.44 -12.99 -15.55
N ALA A 376 -1.82 -11.89 -15.09
CA ALA A 376 -2.25 -10.53 -15.37
C ALA A 376 -1.40 -9.95 -16.50
N LEU A 377 -2.04 -9.44 -17.55
CA LEU A 377 -1.39 -8.96 -18.77
C LEU A 377 -1.82 -7.53 -19.09
N TRP A 378 -0.87 -6.66 -19.47
CA TRP A 378 -1.17 -5.32 -19.98
C TRP A 378 0.00 -4.73 -20.77
N HIS A 379 -0.29 -3.70 -21.58
CA HIS A 379 0.72 -2.77 -22.09
C HIS A 379 0.64 -1.44 -21.33
N ALA A 380 1.78 -0.76 -21.19
CA ALA A 380 1.82 0.50 -20.44
C ALA A 380 1.16 1.67 -21.18
N THR A 381 1.34 1.75 -22.51
CA THR A 381 0.96 2.92 -23.32
C THR A 381 0.50 2.56 -24.74
N LYS A 382 0.21 1.29 -25.00
CA LYS A 382 -0.18 0.86 -26.35
C LYS A 382 -1.64 0.42 -26.36
N ASP A 383 -2.33 0.68 -27.46
CA ASP A 383 -3.58 0.01 -27.81
C ASP A 383 -3.36 -1.50 -27.93
N ASP A 384 -4.43 -2.25 -28.11
CA ASP A 384 -4.40 -3.71 -28.19
C ASP A 384 -3.36 -4.20 -29.23
N GLN A 385 -2.32 -4.86 -28.73
CA GLN A 385 -1.25 -5.46 -29.52
C GLN A 385 -1.26 -6.98 -29.34
N PRO A 386 -0.91 -7.75 -30.37
CA PRO A 386 -0.78 -9.20 -30.25
C PRO A 386 0.41 -9.55 -29.34
N MET A 387 0.14 -10.41 -28.37
CA MET A 387 1.13 -10.99 -27.47
C MET A 387 1.08 -12.51 -27.60
N SER A 388 2.24 -13.15 -27.78
CA SER A 388 2.37 -14.61 -27.77
C SER A 388 3.14 -15.05 -26.54
N LEU A 389 2.59 -16.02 -25.81
CA LEU A 389 3.12 -16.49 -24.54
C LEU A 389 3.18 -18.01 -24.50
N PRO A 390 4.29 -18.65 -24.10
CA PRO A 390 4.34 -20.08 -23.91
C PRO A 390 3.45 -20.47 -22.73
N LEU A 391 2.59 -21.48 -22.95
CA LEU A 391 1.69 -22.01 -21.92
C LEU A 391 2.39 -22.91 -20.90
N GLU A 392 3.63 -23.33 -21.18
CA GLU A 392 4.44 -24.21 -20.31
C GLU A 392 3.71 -25.51 -19.93
N GLY A 393 2.97 -26.10 -20.88
CA GLY A 393 2.18 -27.32 -20.67
C GLY A 393 0.84 -27.12 -19.96
N ARG A 394 0.44 -25.87 -19.69
CA ARG A 394 -0.88 -25.55 -19.11
C ARG A 394 -1.94 -25.38 -20.19
N GLN A 395 -3.20 -25.47 -19.79
CA GLN A 395 -4.36 -25.23 -20.66
C GLN A 395 -4.99 -23.89 -20.30
N LEU A 396 -5.37 -23.11 -21.34
CA LEU A 396 -6.20 -21.94 -21.18
C LEU A 396 -7.61 -22.37 -20.74
N LEU A 397 -8.07 -21.84 -19.60
CA LEU A 397 -9.41 -22.09 -19.08
C LEU A 397 -10.36 -20.94 -19.43
N ARG A 398 -9.93 -19.71 -19.23
CA ARG A 398 -10.67 -18.50 -19.59
C ARG A 398 -9.75 -17.27 -19.60
N ALA A 399 -10.24 -16.19 -20.19
CA ALA A 399 -9.62 -14.87 -20.11
C ALA A 399 -10.71 -13.80 -19.95
N GLU A 400 -10.42 -12.80 -19.13
CA GLU A 400 -11.33 -11.66 -18.88
C GLU A 400 -10.54 -10.35 -19.01
N ARG A 401 -11.16 -9.35 -19.62
CA ARG A 401 -10.65 -7.98 -19.63
C ARG A 401 -11.24 -7.22 -18.44
N MET A 402 -10.45 -6.37 -17.81
CA MET A 402 -10.86 -5.49 -16.72
C MET A 402 -12.14 -4.70 -17.10
N PRO A 403 -13.23 -4.75 -16.33
CA PRO A 403 -14.45 -3.99 -16.61
C PRO A 403 -14.29 -2.52 -16.23
N LEU A 404 -15.05 -1.65 -16.89
CA LEU A 404 -15.18 -0.22 -16.58
C LEU A 404 -16.58 0.15 -16.06
N THR A 405 -17.52 -0.78 -16.17
CA THR A 405 -18.92 -0.63 -15.70
C THR A 405 -19.36 -1.88 -14.94
N LYS A 406 -20.49 -1.77 -14.22
CA LYS A 406 -21.02 -2.83 -13.37
C LYS A 406 -21.27 -4.15 -14.10
N ASP A 407 -21.87 -4.07 -15.27
CA ASP A 407 -22.37 -5.25 -16.00
C ASP A 407 -21.49 -5.60 -17.21
N GLU A 408 -20.34 -4.94 -17.32
CA GLU A 408 -19.43 -5.22 -18.41
C GLU A 408 -18.73 -6.56 -18.19
N THR A 409 -18.94 -7.47 -19.12
CA THR A 409 -18.18 -8.71 -19.26
C THR A 409 -17.54 -8.72 -20.63
N SER A 410 -16.23 -8.72 -20.70
CA SER A 410 -15.53 -8.78 -21.97
C SER A 410 -14.33 -9.70 -21.90
N SER A 411 -14.16 -10.51 -22.93
CA SER A 411 -12.96 -11.30 -23.12
C SER A 411 -12.05 -10.61 -24.14
N PRO A 412 -10.73 -10.57 -23.91
CA PRO A 412 -9.81 -10.10 -24.92
C PRO A 412 -9.86 -11.05 -26.13
N PRO A 413 -9.62 -10.56 -27.35
CA PRO A 413 -9.49 -11.41 -28.52
C PRO A 413 -8.35 -12.42 -28.31
N ILE A 414 -8.70 -13.70 -28.29
CA ILE A 414 -7.75 -14.81 -28.23
C ILE A 414 -7.61 -15.31 -29.66
N LYS A 415 -6.42 -15.12 -30.25
CA LYS A 415 -6.08 -15.72 -31.53
C LYS A 415 -5.94 -17.23 -31.31
N GLY A 416 -6.54 -18.04 -32.19
CA GLY A 416 -6.49 -19.51 -32.12
C GLY A 416 -5.06 -20.00 -31.93
N LYS A 417 -4.92 -21.19 -31.37
CA LYS A 417 -3.63 -21.83 -31.07
C LYS A 417 -2.74 -21.80 -32.30
N GLU A 418 -1.69 -20.97 -32.29
CA GLU A 418 -0.62 -21.07 -33.29
C GLU A 418 0.18 -22.37 -33.10
N SER A 419 0.18 -22.89 -31.87
CA SER A 419 0.65 -24.22 -31.49
C SER A 419 -0.10 -24.72 -30.27
N SER A 420 0.00 -26.03 -29.95
CA SER A 420 -0.63 -26.61 -28.76
C SER A 420 -0.08 -26.05 -27.44
N ASP A 421 1.01 -25.29 -27.46
CA ASP A 421 1.75 -24.83 -26.29
C ASP A 421 1.93 -23.31 -26.20
N SER A 422 1.21 -22.51 -26.99
CA SER A 422 1.26 -21.05 -26.95
C SER A 422 -0.12 -20.40 -26.88
N LEU A 423 -0.22 -19.30 -26.13
CA LEU A 423 -1.38 -18.40 -26.06
C LEU A 423 -1.13 -17.17 -26.92
N GLY A 424 -1.92 -16.99 -27.99
CA GLY A 424 -2.02 -15.75 -28.74
C GLY A 424 -3.17 -14.90 -28.18
N ILE A 425 -2.91 -13.68 -27.71
CA ILE A 425 -3.90 -12.79 -27.08
C ILE A 425 -3.60 -11.33 -27.44
N ASN A 426 -4.65 -10.52 -27.68
CA ASN A 426 -4.47 -9.08 -27.85
C ASN A 426 -4.58 -8.39 -26.49
N VAL A 427 -3.58 -7.58 -26.16
CA VAL A 427 -3.41 -6.90 -24.89
C VAL A 427 -3.13 -5.42 -25.11
N GLY A 428 -3.80 -4.54 -24.39
CA GLY A 428 -3.60 -3.10 -24.41
C GLY A 428 -3.37 -2.54 -23.00
N GLU A 429 -3.63 -1.26 -22.82
CA GLU A 429 -3.48 -0.59 -21.52
C GLU A 429 -4.46 -1.11 -20.45
N ARG A 430 -5.58 -1.64 -20.89
CA ARG A 430 -6.62 -2.20 -20.03
C ARG A 430 -6.26 -3.63 -19.67
N PRO A 431 -5.94 -3.92 -18.38
CA PRO A 431 -5.49 -5.23 -17.96
C PRO A 431 -6.42 -6.37 -18.32
N CYS A 432 -5.83 -7.53 -18.61
CA CYS A 432 -6.54 -8.80 -18.79
C CYS A 432 -6.07 -9.79 -17.73
N LEU A 433 -6.96 -10.65 -17.23
CA LEU A 433 -6.62 -11.83 -16.46
C LEU A 433 -6.86 -13.07 -17.29
N VAL A 434 -5.92 -14.02 -17.22
CA VAL A 434 -5.95 -15.29 -17.93
C VAL A 434 -5.79 -16.41 -16.90
N TRP A 435 -6.79 -17.30 -16.83
CA TRP A 435 -6.77 -18.48 -15.97
C TRP A 435 -6.22 -19.67 -16.71
N LEU A 436 -5.21 -20.30 -16.16
CA LEU A 436 -4.53 -21.46 -16.68
C LEU A 436 -4.67 -22.65 -15.73
N SER A 437 -4.76 -23.87 -16.28
CA SER A 437 -4.78 -25.07 -15.46
C SER A 437 -3.57 -25.14 -14.52
N ALA A 438 -3.73 -25.76 -13.36
CA ALA A 438 -2.58 -26.20 -12.57
C ALA A 438 -1.71 -27.16 -13.40
N LYS A 439 -0.41 -27.22 -13.10
CA LYS A 439 0.51 -28.24 -13.66
C LYS A 439 0.28 -29.58 -13.00
#